data_562a4f32490f8a801ef888ed5a49e5ba
#
_entry.id   562a4f32490f8a801ef888ed5a49e5ba
#
_cell.length_a   1.000
_cell.length_b   1.000
_cell.length_c   1.000
_cell.angle_alpha   90.00
_cell.angle_beta   90.00
_cell.angle_gamma   90.00
#
_symmetry.space_group_name_H-M   'P 1'
#
loop_
_entity.id
_entity.type
_entity.pdbx_description
1 polymer ?
#
loop_
_entity_poly.entity_id
_entity_poly.type
_entity_poly.pdbx_seq_one_letter_code
_entity_poly.pdbx_strand_id
1 'polypeptide(L)'
;HDALPICIAPVRDLALTREKAIEYAERNDLPIVTTKKNPFSIDQNVWGRAVETGFLEDLWNPPTKDLYAYTEDPALGNAPDEVIISFEAGKPVAIDGRKVTVLEAIEELNRRAGAQGIGRLDMVEDRLVGIKSREIYEAPGAMALIAAHRELENVTVEREQARFKKTV
;
A
#
# COMPACT_ATOMS: atom_id res chain seq x y z
N HIS A 1 39.63 -4.79 -8.77
CA HIS A 1 39.05 -6.07 -8.43
C HIS A 1 38.64 -6.20 -6.96
N ASP A 2 39.19 -5.41 -6.08
CA ASP A 2 39.13 -5.66 -4.64
C ASP A 2 38.32 -4.62 -3.88
N ALA A 3 37.48 -3.90 -4.59
CA ALA A 3 36.55 -2.92 -4.02
C ALA A 3 35.09 -3.40 -4.03
N LEU A 4 34.87 -4.72 -3.95
CA LEU A 4 33.52 -5.20 -3.68
C LEU A 4 33.15 -4.84 -2.25
N PRO A 5 32.00 -4.20 -2.02
CA PRO A 5 31.53 -3.95 -0.67
C PRO A 5 31.46 -5.27 0.09
N ILE A 6 31.96 -5.32 1.30
CA ILE A 6 31.77 -6.47 2.17
C ILE A 6 30.28 -6.52 2.50
N CYS A 7 29.60 -7.48 1.93
CA CYS A 7 28.18 -7.71 2.21
C CYS A 7 28.06 -8.79 3.28
N ILE A 8 27.51 -8.43 4.42
CA ILE A 8 27.19 -9.35 5.52
C ILE A 8 25.69 -9.63 5.47
N ALA A 9 25.32 -10.91 5.47
CA ALA A 9 23.93 -11.35 5.44
C ALA A 9 23.61 -12.23 6.68
N PRO A 10 23.57 -11.65 7.88
CA PRO A 10 23.49 -12.41 9.12
C PRO A 10 22.22 -13.26 9.23
N VAL A 11 21.10 -12.82 8.70
CA VAL A 11 19.85 -13.61 8.68
C VAL A 11 20.02 -14.93 7.94
N ARG A 12 20.68 -14.88 6.76
CA ARG A 12 21.00 -16.08 5.98
C ARG A 12 22.05 -16.93 6.66
N ASP A 13 23.14 -16.29 7.12
CA ASP A 13 24.32 -17.01 7.64
C ASP A 13 24.02 -17.69 8.98
N LEU A 14 23.09 -17.14 9.77
CA LEU A 14 22.60 -17.72 11.03
C LEU A 14 21.32 -18.56 10.86
N ALA A 15 20.84 -18.74 9.62
CA ALA A 15 19.60 -19.43 9.30
C ALA A 15 18.42 -18.97 10.20
N LEU A 16 18.26 -17.67 10.34
CA LEU A 16 17.18 -17.08 11.14
C LEU A 16 15.86 -17.16 10.36
N THR A 17 14.98 -18.06 10.80
CA THR A 17 13.57 -18.01 10.43
C THR A 17 12.89 -16.87 11.16
N ARG A 18 11.65 -16.53 10.78
CA ARG A 18 10.86 -15.49 11.47
C ARG A 18 10.73 -15.77 12.97
N GLU A 19 10.42 -17.01 13.35
CA GLU A 19 10.28 -17.43 14.74
C GLU A 19 11.59 -17.24 15.52
N LYS A 20 12.71 -17.68 14.94
CA LYS A 20 14.04 -17.52 15.56
C LYS A 20 14.45 -16.05 15.65
N ALA A 21 14.07 -15.22 14.68
CA ALA A 21 14.33 -13.78 14.71
C ALA A 21 13.53 -13.10 15.81
N ILE A 22 12.25 -13.46 16.00
CA ILE A 22 11.42 -12.97 17.11
C ILE A 22 12.03 -13.39 18.45
N GLU A 23 12.39 -14.68 18.63
CA GLU A 23 13.05 -15.17 19.84
C GLU A 23 14.39 -14.49 20.14
N TYR A 24 15.14 -14.17 19.09
CA TYR A 24 16.37 -13.41 19.23
C TYR A 24 16.09 -11.98 19.72
N ALA A 25 15.08 -11.32 19.15
CA ALA A 25 14.70 -9.97 19.53
C ALA A 25 14.18 -9.93 20.98
N GLU A 26 13.32 -10.87 21.38
CA GLU A 26 12.82 -10.99 22.77
C GLU A 26 13.95 -11.20 23.78
N ARG A 27 14.94 -12.07 23.46
CA ARG A 27 16.09 -12.33 24.35
C ARG A 27 17.04 -11.14 24.50
N ASN A 28 17.04 -10.23 23.54
CA ASN A 28 17.94 -9.07 23.54
C ASN A 28 17.20 -7.74 23.76
N ASP A 29 15.93 -7.78 24.21
CA ASP A 29 15.08 -6.62 24.45
C ASP A 29 15.05 -5.63 23.26
N LEU A 30 15.03 -6.17 22.03
CA LEU A 30 14.94 -5.33 20.84
C LEU A 30 13.51 -4.87 20.60
N PRO A 31 13.29 -3.58 20.30
CA PRO A 31 11.96 -3.05 20.05
C PRO A 31 11.45 -3.50 18.68
N ILE A 32 10.65 -4.57 18.65
CA ILE A 32 9.99 -5.07 17.44
C ILE A 32 8.47 -5.00 17.61
N VAL A 33 7.77 -4.71 16.53
CA VAL A 33 6.29 -4.71 16.49
C VAL A 33 5.74 -6.09 16.09
N THR A 34 6.52 -6.89 15.37
CA THR A 34 6.15 -8.25 14.96
C THR A 34 6.30 -9.21 16.12
N THR A 35 5.24 -9.90 16.46
CA THR A 35 5.20 -10.88 17.55
C THR A 35 4.62 -12.21 17.05
N LYS A 36 4.74 -13.28 17.86
CA LYS A 36 4.06 -14.57 17.56
C LYS A 36 2.54 -14.44 17.44
N LYS A 37 1.93 -13.43 18.10
CA LYS A 37 0.49 -13.14 18.04
C LYS A 37 0.11 -12.24 16.84
N ASN A 38 1.06 -11.45 16.33
CA ASN A 38 0.89 -10.58 15.18
C ASN A 38 2.03 -10.85 14.17
N PRO A 39 1.93 -11.96 13.40
CA PRO A 39 3.02 -12.45 12.57
C PRO A 39 3.11 -11.76 11.20
N PHE A 40 2.30 -10.73 10.95
CA PHE A 40 2.23 -10.06 9.67
C PHE A 40 3.50 -9.24 9.38
N SER A 41 3.91 -9.24 8.12
CA SER A 41 4.79 -8.21 7.56
C SER A 41 3.94 -7.01 7.19
N ILE A 42 4.37 -5.84 7.62
CA ILE A 42 3.68 -4.58 7.32
C ILE A 42 4.69 -3.60 6.77
N ASP A 43 4.48 -3.18 5.53
CA ASP A 43 5.20 -2.08 4.90
C ASP A 43 4.26 -0.90 4.73
N GLN A 44 4.73 0.30 5.06
CA GLN A 44 3.90 1.49 4.95
C GLN A 44 4.71 2.74 4.62
N ASN A 45 4.10 3.60 3.85
CA ASN A 45 4.60 4.94 3.53
C ASN A 45 3.40 5.88 3.26
N VAL A 46 3.68 7.10 2.81
CA VAL A 46 2.62 8.07 2.50
C VAL A 46 1.68 7.61 1.38
N TRP A 47 2.16 6.77 0.47
CA TRP A 47 1.38 6.29 -0.68
C TRP A 47 0.42 5.15 -0.32
N GLY A 48 0.79 4.29 0.61
CA GLY A 48 -0.06 3.20 1.05
C GLY A 48 0.59 2.29 2.08
N ARG A 49 -0.13 1.24 2.40
CA ARG A 49 0.23 0.22 3.37
C ARG A 49 -0.03 -1.16 2.77
N ALA A 50 0.91 -2.08 2.98
CA ALA A 50 0.78 -3.48 2.61
C ALA A 50 0.81 -4.36 3.86
N VAL A 51 0.04 -5.43 3.86
CA VAL A 51 0.04 -6.47 4.89
C VAL A 51 0.15 -7.82 4.20
N GLU A 52 1.14 -8.59 4.59
CA GLU A 52 1.41 -9.92 4.03
C GLU A 52 1.80 -10.90 5.13
N THR A 53 1.91 -12.19 4.78
CA THR A 53 2.32 -13.29 5.67
C THR A 53 1.27 -13.67 6.72
N GLY A 54 1.65 -14.40 7.76
CA GLY A 54 0.72 -14.90 8.75
C GLY A 54 -0.31 -15.85 8.12
N PHE A 55 -1.58 -15.75 8.52
CA PHE A 55 -2.63 -16.60 7.97
C PHE A 55 -2.95 -16.33 6.50
N LEU A 56 -2.49 -15.18 5.93
CA LEU A 56 -2.63 -14.85 4.51
C LEU A 56 -1.76 -15.74 3.59
N GLU A 57 -0.82 -16.49 4.15
CA GLU A 57 -0.04 -17.48 3.39
C GLU A 57 -0.92 -18.60 2.82
N ASP A 58 -2.04 -18.92 3.47
CA ASP A 58 -3.10 -19.69 2.87
C ASP A 58 -4.01 -18.74 2.07
N LEU A 59 -3.94 -18.85 0.74
CA LEU A 59 -4.64 -17.96 -0.21
C LEU A 59 -6.17 -17.97 -0.04
N TRP A 60 -6.72 -19.00 0.60
CA TRP A 60 -8.16 -19.12 0.83
C TRP A 60 -8.66 -18.37 2.07
N ASN A 61 -7.74 -17.94 2.94
CA ASN A 61 -8.11 -17.15 4.10
C ASN A 61 -8.45 -15.71 3.71
N PRO A 62 -9.70 -15.25 3.93
CA PRO A 62 -10.04 -13.86 3.67
C PRO A 62 -9.37 -12.93 4.69
N PRO A 63 -9.10 -11.66 4.32
CA PRO A 63 -8.61 -10.69 5.27
C PRO A 63 -9.65 -10.42 6.38
N THR A 64 -9.19 -10.25 7.60
CA THR A 64 -10.02 -9.87 8.74
C THR A 64 -10.03 -8.35 8.91
N LYS A 65 -11.04 -7.82 9.63
CA LYS A 65 -11.24 -6.37 9.78
C LYS A 65 -10.07 -5.67 10.47
N ASP A 66 -9.39 -6.35 11.37
CA ASP A 66 -8.25 -5.85 12.14
C ASP A 66 -6.96 -5.68 11.33
N LEU A 67 -6.91 -6.20 10.10
CA LEU A 67 -5.78 -5.96 9.20
C LEU A 67 -5.78 -4.53 8.61
N TYR A 68 -6.94 -3.87 8.57
CA TYR A 68 -7.08 -2.55 7.98
C TYR A 68 -6.81 -1.46 9.02
N ALA A 69 -5.97 -0.48 8.64
CA ALA A 69 -5.58 0.63 9.51
C ALA A 69 -5.76 2.01 8.86
N TYR A 70 -5.80 2.09 7.53
CA TYR A 70 -5.96 3.34 6.80
C TYR A 70 -7.40 3.58 6.33
N THR A 71 -8.24 2.54 6.39
CA THR A 71 -9.59 2.57 5.82
C THR A 71 -10.62 2.09 6.82
N GLU A 72 -11.71 2.84 6.94
CA GLU A 72 -12.89 2.43 7.69
C GLU A 72 -13.63 1.28 6.99
N ASP A 73 -14.45 0.55 7.73
CA ASP A 73 -15.28 -0.51 7.15
C ASP A 73 -16.34 0.11 6.22
N PRO A 74 -16.31 -0.20 4.91
CA PRO A 74 -17.30 0.37 3.96
C PRO A 74 -18.74 -0.01 4.30
N ALA A 75 -18.96 -1.06 5.11
CA ALA A 75 -20.30 -1.45 5.56
C ALA A 75 -20.90 -0.49 6.60
N LEU A 76 -20.13 0.44 7.17
CA LEU A 76 -20.64 1.45 8.12
C LEU A 76 -21.56 2.47 7.46
N GLY A 77 -21.54 2.59 6.12
CA GLY A 77 -22.46 3.44 5.37
C GLY A 77 -22.29 4.93 5.68
N ASN A 78 -21.06 5.41 5.74
CA ASN A 78 -20.74 6.82 5.95
C ASN A 78 -21.39 7.71 4.88
N ALA A 79 -21.76 8.95 5.24
CA ALA A 79 -22.28 9.91 4.29
C ALA A 79 -21.26 10.15 3.15
N PRO A 80 -21.72 10.25 1.88
CA PRO A 80 -20.82 10.50 0.76
C PRO A 80 -19.99 11.78 0.97
N ASP A 81 -18.71 11.71 0.62
CA ASP A 81 -17.79 12.86 0.65
C ASP A 81 -17.41 13.21 -0.80
N GLU A 82 -17.76 14.40 -1.25
CA GLU A 82 -17.40 14.92 -2.57
C GLU A 82 -16.10 15.72 -2.46
N VAL A 83 -15.16 15.47 -3.38
CA VAL A 83 -13.88 16.15 -3.43
C VAL A 83 -13.61 16.70 -4.83
N ILE A 84 -13.18 17.97 -4.91
CA ILE A 84 -12.73 18.61 -6.15
C ILE A 84 -11.20 18.64 -6.15
N ILE A 85 -10.58 17.94 -7.11
CA ILE A 85 -9.13 17.89 -7.26
C ILE A 85 -8.75 18.68 -8.52
N SER A 86 -7.95 19.73 -8.37
CA SER A 86 -7.39 20.48 -9.50
C SER A 86 -6.00 19.95 -9.86
N PHE A 87 -5.77 19.80 -11.17
CA PHE A 87 -4.51 19.33 -11.69
C PHE A 87 -3.86 20.38 -12.60
N GLU A 88 -2.53 20.46 -12.55
CA GLU A 88 -1.71 21.21 -13.50
C GLU A 88 -0.58 20.29 -14.03
N ALA A 89 -0.47 20.16 -15.35
CA ALA A 89 0.52 19.28 -15.99
C ALA A 89 0.56 17.86 -15.35
N GLY A 90 -0.64 17.29 -15.04
CA GLY A 90 -0.80 15.97 -14.45
C GLY A 90 -0.52 15.86 -12.95
N LYS A 91 -0.19 16.96 -12.28
CA LYS A 91 0.06 16.98 -10.82
C LYS A 91 -1.13 17.60 -10.08
N PRO A 92 -1.57 17.04 -8.95
CA PRO A 92 -2.58 17.69 -8.11
C PRO A 92 -2.00 18.97 -7.50
N VAL A 93 -2.72 20.09 -7.65
CA VAL A 93 -2.29 21.43 -7.18
C VAL A 93 -3.27 22.07 -6.22
N ALA A 94 -4.53 21.59 -6.16
CA ALA A 94 -5.50 22.05 -5.19
C ALA A 94 -6.53 20.97 -4.86
N ILE A 95 -7.06 21.02 -3.63
CA ILE A 95 -8.21 20.24 -3.17
C ILE A 95 -9.25 21.23 -2.66
N ASP A 96 -10.48 21.13 -3.19
CA ASP A 96 -11.62 22.02 -2.89
C ASP A 96 -11.25 23.52 -2.97
N GLY A 97 -10.43 23.87 -3.97
CA GLY A 97 -9.93 25.22 -4.21
C GLY A 97 -8.76 25.66 -3.32
N ARG A 98 -8.37 24.88 -2.30
CA ARG A 98 -7.20 25.15 -1.46
C ARG A 98 -5.94 24.62 -2.14
N LYS A 99 -4.95 25.47 -2.37
CA LYS A 99 -3.64 25.05 -2.91
C LYS A 99 -2.96 24.03 -1.98
N VAL A 100 -2.40 23.00 -2.57
CA VAL A 100 -1.70 21.93 -1.86
C VAL A 100 -0.44 21.50 -2.60
N THR A 101 0.53 20.99 -1.86
CA THR A 101 1.62 20.18 -2.41
C THR A 101 1.11 18.78 -2.75
N VAL A 102 1.89 18.01 -3.52
CA VAL A 102 1.54 16.60 -3.81
C VAL A 102 1.44 15.79 -2.53
N LEU A 103 2.33 16.01 -1.57
CA LEU A 103 2.29 15.33 -0.28
C LEU A 103 0.99 15.63 0.47
N GLU A 104 0.66 16.91 0.64
CA GLU A 104 -0.60 17.33 1.31
C GLU A 104 -1.84 16.77 0.59
N ALA A 105 -1.81 16.68 -0.75
CA ALA A 105 -2.90 16.07 -1.50
C ALA A 105 -3.06 14.58 -1.15
N ILE A 106 -1.96 13.83 -1.08
CA ILE A 106 -1.99 12.41 -0.74
C ILE A 106 -2.49 12.22 0.70
N GLU A 107 -1.97 12.99 1.66
CA GLU A 107 -2.35 12.89 3.08
C GLU A 107 -3.83 13.23 3.30
N GLU A 108 -4.31 14.31 2.69
CA GLU A 108 -5.73 14.71 2.77
C GLU A 108 -6.65 13.65 2.17
N LEU A 109 -6.28 13.11 1.00
CA LEU A 109 -7.07 12.07 0.35
C LEU A 109 -6.95 10.72 1.05
N ASN A 110 -5.82 10.39 1.67
CA ASN A 110 -5.71 9.22 2.54
C ASN A 110 -6.75 9.31 3.68
N ARG A 111 -6.87 10.46 4.31
CA ARG A 111 -7.84 10.68 5.38
C ARG A 111 -9.29 10.62 4.88
N ARG A 112 -9.61 11.34 3.80
CA ARG A 112 -10.99 11.44 3.29
C ARG A 112 -11.47 10.15 2.64
N ALA A 113 -10.71 9.60 1.70
CA ALA A 113 -11.06 8.36 1.01
C ALA A 113 -11.00 7.16 1.97
N GLY A 114 -10.05 7.15 2.90
CA GLY A 114 -9.96 6.13 3.95
C GLY A 114 -11.19 6.11 4.84
N ALA A 115 -11.72 7.26 5.24
CA ALA A 115 -12.96 7.38 5.99
C ALA A 115 -14.18 6.83 5.23
N GLN A 116 -14.12 6.75 3.89
CA GLN A 116 -15.16 6.13 3.07
C GLN A 116 -14.91 4.64 2.79
N GLY A 117 -13.86 4.05 3.36
CA GLY A 117 -13.46 2.66 3.08
C GLY A 117 -12.87 2.43 1.69
N ILE A 118 -12.50 3.51 0.98
CA ILE A 118 -11.91 3.46 -0.35
C ILE A 118 -10.41 3.14 -0.24
N GLY A 119 -9.90 2.35 -1.20
CA GLY A 119 -8.47 2.07 -1.31
C GLY A 119 -8.04 0.72 -0.77
N ARG A 120 -8.96 -0.16 -0.42
CA ARG A 120 -8.67 -1.56 -0.07
C ARG A 120 -8.47 -2.40 -1.32
N LEU A 121 -7.37 -3.14 -1.36
CA LEU A 121 -7.03 -4.06 -2.43
C LEU A 121 -6.67 -5.40 -1.79
N ASP A 122 -7.44 -6.43 -2.09
CA ASP A 122 -7.20 -7.82 -1.70
C ASP A 122 -6.78 -8.56 -2.96
N MET A 123 -5.54 -8.97 -3.04
CA MET A 123 -4.99 -9.53 -4.26
C MET A 123 -4.04 -10.70 -4.00
N VAL A 124 -3.92 -11.55 -5.01
CA VAL A 124 -2.91 -12.60 -5.05
C VAL A 124 -1.79 -12.13 -5.97
N GLU A 125 -0.61 -11.92 -5.41
CA GLU A 125 0.58 -11.65 -6.20
C GLU A 125 1.07 -12.90 -6.92
N ASP A 126 1.53 -12.71 -8.14
CA ASP A 126 2.14 -13.74 -8.97
C ASP A 126 3.62 -13.38 -9.17
N ARG A 127 4.45 -13.82 -8.23
CA ARG A 127 5.87 -13.47 -8.21
C ARG A 127 6.63 -14.18 -9.34
N LEU A 128 7.62 -13.51 -9.93
CA LEU A 128 8.46 -14.07 -11.01
C LEU A 128 9.11 -15.42 -10.64
N VAL A 129 9.33 -15.68 -9.37
CA VAL A 129 9.88 -16.93 -8.86
C VAL A 129 8.85 -18.05 -8.74
N GLY A 130 7.61 -17.84 -9.18
CA GLY A 130 6.54 -18.83 -9.17
C GLY A 130 5.81 -19.00 -7.83
N ILE A 131 6.12 -18.16 -6.85
CA ILE A 131 5.40 -18.13 -5.57
C ILE A 131 4.19 -17.21 -5.69
N LYS A 132 3.04 -17.67 -5.20
CA LYS A 132 1.84 -16.85 -5.05
C LYS A 132 1.63 -16.55 -3.57
N SER A 133 1.32 -15.29 -3.26
CA SER A 133 1.01 -14.83 -1.91
C SER A 133 -0.25 -13.97 -1.94
N ARG A 134 -1.08 -14.06 -0.90
CA ARG A 134 -2.21 -13.13 -0.72
C ARG A 134 -1.74 -11.95 0.10
N GLU A 135 -2.02 -10.78 -0.40
CA GLU A 135 -1.56 -9.51 0.17
C GLU A 135 -2.72 -8.52 0.20
N ILE A 136 -2.76 -7.74 1.28
CA ILE A 136 -3.77 -6.72 1.47
C ILE A 136 -3.08 -5.36 1.38
N TYR A 137 -3.59 -4.51 0.51
CA TYR A 137 -3.10 -3.15 0.37
C TYR A 137 -4.18 -2.15 0.77
N GLU A 138 -3.75 -1.06 1.36
CA GLU A 138 -4.56 0.11 1.63
C GLU A 138 -3.87 1.33 1.03
N ALA A 139 -4.49 1.94 0.04
CA ALA A 139 -3.94 3.10 -0.68
C ALA A 139 -5.04 4.12 -1.00
N PRO A 140 -5.71 4.69 0.02
CA PRO A 140 -6.90 5.53 -0.19
C PRO A 140 -6.64 6.75 -1.08
N GLY A 141 -5.62 7.55 -0.74
CA GLY A 141 -5.27 8.75 -1.49
C GLY A 141 -4.73 8.43 -2.87
N ALA A 142 -3.92 7.38 -3.00
CA ALA A 142 -3.42 6.92 -4.29
C ALA A 142 -4.57 6.52 -5.22
N MET A 143 -5.51 5.71 -4.74
CA MET A 143 -6.65 5.25 -5.54
C MET A 143 -7.55 6.40 -5.95
N ALA A 144 -7.81 7.36 -5.05
CA ALA A 144 -8.59 8.56 -5.37
C ALA A 144 -7.89 9.42 -6.43
N LEU A 145 -6.59 9.67 -6.30
CA LEU A 145 -5.79 10.43 -7.28
C LEU A 145 -5.72 9.74 -8.63
N ILE A 146 -5.47 8.42 -8.65
CA ILE A 146 -5.41 7.63 -9.89
C ILE A 146 -6.75 7.64 -10.60
N ALA A 147 -7.86 7.48 -9.86
CA ALA A 147 -9.21 7.54 -10.43
C ALA A 147 -9.48 8.90 -11.06
N ALA A 148 -9.27 10.01 -10.33
CA ALA A 148 -9.48 11.35 -10.85
C ALA A 148 -8.57 11.67 -12.05
N HIS A 149 -7.30 11.31 -11.98
CA HIS A 149 -6.36 11.53 -13.08
C HIS A 149 -6.75 10.74 -14.34
N ARG A 150 -7.22 9.50 -14.18
CA ARG A 150 -7.70 8.68 -15.31
C ARG A 150 -8.89 9.32 -16.02
N GLU A 151 -9.82 9.91 -15.29
CA GLU A 151 -10.95 10.61 -15.90
C GLU A 151 -10.49 11.86 -16.69
N LEU A 152 -9.49 12.58 -16.21
CA LEU A 152 -8.88 13.66 -16.99
C LEU A 152 -8.19 13.16 -18.25
N GLU A 153 -7.48 12.04 -18.18
CA GLU A 153 -6.86 11.42 -19.35
C GLU A 153 -7.92 11.00 -20.39
N ASN A 154 -9.06 10.48 -19.96
CA ASN A 154 -10.16 10.11 -20.83
C ASN A 154 -10.70 11.31 -21.63
N VAL A 155 -10.59 12.51 -21.09
CA VAL A 155 -11.03 13.77 -21.76
C VAL A 155 -9.94 14.41 -22.60
N THR A 156 -8.66 14.28 -22.22
CA THR A 156 -7.56 15.07 -22.77
C THR A 156 -6.60 14.30 -23.67
N VAL A 157 -6.50 12.99 -23.49
CA VAL A 157 -5.53 12.15 -24.22
C VAL A 157 -6.16 11.56 -25.48
N GLU A 158 -5.45 11.63 -26.60
CA GLU A 158 -5.90 11.04 -27.87
C GLU A 158 -6.05 9.52 -27.75
N ARG A 159 -7.03 8.95 -28.44
CA ARG A 159 -7.47 7.56 -28.32
C ARG A 159 -6.33 6.54 -28.52
N GLU A 160 -5.50 6.71 -29.55
CA GLU A 160 -4.43 5.73 -29.86
C GLU A 160 -3.29 5.83 -28.84
N GLN A 161 -3.01 7.04 -28.34
CA GLN A 161 -2.07 7.23 -27.24
C GLN A 161 -2.58 6.58 -25.94
N ALA A 162 -3.87 6.74 -25.64
CA ALA A 162 -4.49 6.10 -24.47
C ALA A 162 -4.46 4.56 -24.55
N ARG A 163 -4.62 3.99 -25.76
CA ARG A 163 -4.48 2.56 -26.01
C ARG A 163 -3.05 2.09 -25.80
N PHE A 164 -2.09 2.79 -26.39
CA PHE A 164 -0.67 2.45 -26.27
C PHE A 164 -0.21 2.50 -24.79
N LYS A 165 -0.63 3.51 -24.04
CA LYS A 165 -0.33 3.65 -22.62
C LYS A 165 -0.71 2.41 -21.79
N LYS A 166 -1.77 1.67 -22.18
CA LYS A 166 -2.20 0.46 -21.49
C LYS A 166 -1.30 -0.75 -21.73
N THR A 167 -0.39 -0.68 -22.69
CA THR A 167 0.52 -1.77 -23.05
C THR A 167 1.93 -1.59 -22.52
N VAL A 168 2.25 -0.42 -21.98
CA VAL A 168 3.52 -0.06 -21.34
C VAL A 168 3.35 0.17 -19.86
#